data_6d8440918e9484cc039c633605147962
#
_entry.id   6d8440918e9484cc039c633605147962
#
_cell.length_a   1.000
_cell.length_b   1.000
_cell.length_c   1.000
_cell.angle_alpha   90.00
_cell.angle_beta   90.00
_cell.angle_gamma   90.00
#
_symmetry.space_group_name_H-M   'P 1'
#
loop_
_entity.id
_entity.type
_entity.pdbx_description
1 polymer ?
#
loop_
_entity_poly.entity_id
_entity_poly.type
_entity_poly.pdbx_seq_one_letter_code
_entity_poly.pdbx_strand_id
1 'polypeptide(L)'
;MFENREGQRVPAVNFRTRSGSDWLDLSTDDIFAGRTVIVFSLPGAFTPTCSSSHVPRYNELAPLFKANGVDEVVCVSVNDAFVMQEWAAQQGAENIRFLPDGSGHFTRGMGLLVDRDDLGFGPRSWR
;
A
#
# COMPACT_ATOMS: atom_id res chain seq x y z
N MET A 1 10.04 2.04 18.43
CA MET A 1 9.09 3.11 18.01
C MET A 1 9.44 3.62 16.65
N PHE A 2 8.45 3.96 15.86
CA PHE A 2 8.69 4.45 14.50
C PHE A 2 9.05 5.94 14.52
N GLU A 3 10.00 6.30 13.66
CA GLU A 3 10.43 7.67 13.51
C GLU A 3 9.40 8.48 12.71
N ASN A 4 9.14 9.71 13.13
CA ASN A 4 8.33 10.63 12.34
C ASN A 4 9.15 11.13 11.16
N ARG A 5 8.67 10.92 9.95
CA ARG A 5 9.32 11.28 8.69
C ARG A 5 8.64 12.42 7.96
N GLU A 6 7.82 13.19 8.66
CA GLU A 6 7.17 14.36 8.09
C GLU A 6 8.19 15.32 7.49
N GLY A 7 7.89 15.83 6.30
CA GLY A 7 8.78 16.72 5.56
C GLY A 7 9.86 16.02 4.75
N GLN A 8 10.00 14.71 4.86
CA GLN A 8 10.98 13.94 4.10
C GLN A 8 10.38 13.43 2.78
N ARG A 9 11.24 13.17 1.80
CA ARG A 9 10.83 12.54 0.56
C ARG A 9 10.54 11.06 0.79
N VAL A 10 9.55 10.54 0.04
CA VAL A 10 9.30 9.10 0.02
C VAL A 10 10.48 8.38 -0.64
N PRO A 11 10.74 7.11 -0.27
CA PRO A 11 11.83 6.34 -0.87
C PRO A 11 11.67 6.21 -2.39
N ALA A 12 12.79 6.34 -3.11
CA ALA A 12 12.80 6.09 -4.55
C ALA A 12 12.88 4.59 -4.80
N VAL A 13 11.76 3.99 -5.14
CA VAL A 13 11.65 2.55 -5.38
C VAL A 13 10.82 2.29 -6.65
N ASN A 14 10.89 1.05 -7.13
CA ASN A 14 10.08 0.59 -8.24
C ASN A 14 9.13 -0.50 -7.72
N PHE A 15 7.83 -0.32 -7.97
CA PHE A 15 6.80 -1.30 -7.60
C PHE A 15 6.54 -2.23 -8.79
N ARG A 16 6.83 -3.50 -8.62
CA ARG A 16 6.56 -4.51 -9.64
C ARG A 16 5.09 -4.93 -9.53
N THR A 17 4.25 -4.38 -10.41
CA THR A 17 2.80 -4.59 -10.39
C THR A 17 2.33 -5.39 -11.60
N ARG A 18 1.03 -5.61 -11.67
CA ARG A 18 0.39 -6.25 -12.82
C ARG A 18 -0.79 -5.42 -13.29
N SER A 19 -0.99 -5.39 -14.60
CA SER A 19 -2.17 -4.83 -15.24
C SER A 19 -2.81 -5.97 -16.04
N GLY A 20 -3.89 -6.54 -15.51
CA GLY A 20 -4.45 -7.77 -16.08
C GLY A 20 -3.45 -8.93 -15.99
N SER A 21 -3.02 -9.45 -17.13
CA SER A 21 -2.03 -10.52 -17.22
C SER A 21 -0.61 -10.02 -17.50
N ASP A 22 -0.42 -8.71 -17.65
CA ASP A 22 0.87 -8.12 -18.00
C ASP A 22 1.56 -7.54 -16.78
N TRP A 23 2.90 -7.59 -16.77
CA TRP A 23 3.70 -6.91 -15.77
C TRP A 23 3.72 -5.41 -16.04
N LEU A 24 3.65 -4.63 -14.98
CA LEU A 24 3.72 -3.17 -15.05
C LEU A 24 4.61 -2.67 -13.91
N ASP A 25 5.66 -1.95 -14.26
CA ASP A 25 6.53 -1.32 -13.27
C ASP A 25 6.09 0.12 -13.05
N LEU A 26 5.86 0.48 -11.78
CA LEU A 26 5.52 1.83 -11.36
C LEU A 26 6.60 2.34 -10.42
N SER A 27 7.23 3.46 -10.78
CA SER A 27 8.19 4.12 -9.90
C SER A 27 7.47 4.96 -8.84
N THR A 28 8.22 5.33 -7.80
CA THR A 28 7.74 6.30 -6.81
C THR A 28 7.24 7.58 -7.48
N ASP A 29 7.99 8.09 -8.47
CA ASP A 29 7.60 9.30 -9.19
C ASP A 29 6.30 9.13 -9.98
N ASP A 30 6.07 7.97 -10.58
CA ASP A 30 4.82 7.69 -11.32
C ASP A 30 3.59 7.82 -10.41
N ILE A 31 3.74 7.55 -9.13
CA ILE A 31 2.63 7.54 -8.17
C ILE A 31 2.49 8.87 -7.46
N PHE A 32 3.60 9.47 -7.04
CA PHE A 32 3.59 10.60 -6.11
C PHE A 32 3.94 11.95 -6.72
N ALA A 33 4.69 12.01 -7.81
CA ALA A 33 5.21 13.29 -8.32
C ALA A 33 4.09 14.27 -8.71
N GLY A 34 4.11 15.46 -8.12
CA GLY A 34 3.12 16.50 -8.37
C GLY A 34 1.71 16.19 -7.91
N ARG A 35 1.54 15.22 -7.00
CA ARG A 35 0.22 14.75 -6.56
C ARG A 35 0.13 14.72 -5.05
N THR A 36 -1.09 14.87 -4.55
CA THR A 36 -1.42 14.66 -3.13
C THR A 36 -2.01 13.26 -2.98
N VAL A 37 -1.27 12.38 -2.30
CA VAL A 37 -1.65 10.97 -2.18
C VAL A 37 -1.72 10.58 -0.71
N ILE A 38 -2.81 9.92 -0.33
CA ILE A 38 -2.91 9.26 0.97
C ILE A 38 -2.42 7.83 0.79
N VAL A 39 -1.41 7.44 1.56
CA VAL A 39 -0.90 6.08 1.59
C VAL A 39 -1.19 5.47 2.95
N PHE A 40 -1.81 4.32 2.98
CA PHE A 40 -1.87 3.51 4.18
C PHE A 40 -1.23 2.15 3.93
N SER A 41 -0.63 1.62 4.96
CA SER A 41 0.02 0.31 4.90
C SER A 41 -0.52 -0.59 6.01
N LEU A 42 -0.25 -1.88 5.86
CA LEU A 42 -0.78 -2.89 6.76
C LEU A 42 0.07 -4.16 6.71
N PRO A 43 -0.02 -5.01 7.75
CA PRO A 43 0.84 -6.20 7.86
C PRO A 43 0.60 -7.29 6.82
N GLY A 44 -0.52 -7.28 6.13
CA GLY A 44 -0.70 -8.27 5.07
C GLY A 44 -2.08 -8.31 4.46
N ALA A 45 -2.10 -8.58 3.14
CA ALA A 45 -3.31 -8.91 2.42
C ALA A 45 -3.97 -10.14 3.04
N PHE A 46 -5.29 -10.20 2.99
CA PHE A 46 -6.11 -11.31 3.52
C PHE A 46 -6.07 -11.48 5.04
N THR A 47 -5.35 -10.66 5.78
CA THR A 47 -5.41 -10.71 7.25
C THR A 47 -6.73 -10.10 7.74
N PRO A 48 -7.28 -10.58 8.88
CA PRO A 48 -8.65 -10.22 9.26
C PRO A 48 -8.91 -8.72 9.44
N THR A 49 -8.09 -8.02 10.21
CA THR A 49 -8.27 -6.58 10.46
C THR A 49 -8.13 -5.75 9.19
N CYS A 50 -7.14 -6.10 8.36
CA CYS A 50 -6.90 -5.40 7.10
C CYS A 50 -8.07 -5.56 6.12
N SER A 51 -8.62 -6.76 6.04
CA SER A 51 -9.74 -7.07 5.14
C SER A 51 -11.09 -6.57 5.65
N SER A 52 -11.31 -6.59 6.96
CA SER A 52 -12.63 -6.27 7.54
C SER A 52 -12.80 -4.81 7.96
N SER A 53 -11.71 -4.08 8.20
CA SER A 53 -11.78 -2.72 8.74
C SER A 53 -11.03 -1.70 7.90
N HIS A 54 -9.72 -1.90 7.68
CA HIS A 54 -8.89 -0.86 7.07
C HIS A 54 -9.28 -0.57 5.62
N VAL A 55 -9.26 -1.57 4.75
CA VAL A 55 -9.57 -1.38 3.33
C VAL A 55 -11.00 -0.88 3.11
N PRO A 56 -12.03 -1.50 3.71
CA PRO A 56 -13.39 -1.00 3.51
C PRO A 56 -13.57 0.45 3.96
N ARG A 57 -12.98 0.84 5.09
CA ARG A 57 -13.13 2.20 5.62
C ARG A 57 -12.43 3.23 4.73
N TYR A 58 -11.23 2.95 4.27
CA TYR A 58 -10.53 3.85 3.34
C TYR A 58 -11.25 3.94 1.99
N ASN A 59 -11.77 2.83 1.50
CA ASN A 59 -12.56 2.83 0.27
C ASN A 59 -13.83 3.68 0.40
N GLU A 60 -14.51 3.59 1.53
CA GLU A 60 -15.69 4.38 1.84
C GLU A 60 -15.37 5.89 1.89
N LEU A 61 -14.23 6.25 2.48
CA LEU A 61 -13.82 7.64 2.66
C LEU A 61 -13.10 8.24 1.45
N ALA A 62 -12.67 7.43 0.49
CA ALA A 62 -11.89 7.91 -0.64
C ALA A 62 -12.58 9.02 -1.44
N PRO A 63 -13.88 8.97 -1.74
CA PRO A 63 -14.56 10.08 -2.42
C PRO A 63 -14.50 11.38 -1.63
N LEU A 64 -14.60 11.32 -0.30
CA LEU A 64 -14.49 12.49 0.56
C LEU A 64 -13.08 13.09 0.51
N PHE A 65 -12.06 12.26 0.56
CA PHE A 65 -10.67 12.71 0.43
C PHE A 65 -10.45 13.40 -0.92
N LYS A 66 -10.95 12.81 -2.00
CA LYS A 66 -10.83 13.39 -3.35
C LYS A 66 -11.54 14.73 -3.45
N ALA A 67 -12.71 14.88 -2.82
CA ALA A 67 -13.42 16.14 -2.77
C ALA A 67 -12.65 17.22 -2.01
N ASN A 68 -11.69 16.85 -1.17
CA ASN A 68 -10.84 17.74 -0.39
C ASN A 68 -9.41 17.86 -0.94
N GLY A 69 -9.19 17.54 -2.21
CA GLY A 69 -7.92 17.79 -2.89
C GLY A 69 -6.94 16.63 -2.92
N VAL A 70 -7.34 15.44 -2.49
CA VAL A 70 -6.51 14.24 -2.59
C VAL A 70 -6.66 13.62 -3.98
N ASP A 71 -5.55 13.39 -4.67
CA ASP A 71 -5.57 12.82 -6.02
C ASP A 71 -5.82 11.32 -6.02
N GLU A 72 -5.27 10.62 -5.01
CA GLU A 72 -5.38 9.15 -4.97
C GLU A 72 -5.22 8.63 -3.54
N VAL A 73 -5.86 7.50 -3.26
CA VAL A 73 -5.68 6.71 -2.04
C VAL A 73 -5.02 5.39 -2.40
N VAL A 74 -3.93 5.07 -1.73
CA VAL A 74 -3.06 3.93 -2.05
C VAL A 74 -2.90 3.04 -0.84
N CYS A 75 -3.02 1.74 -1.04
CA CYS A 75 -2.75 0.71 -0.04
C CYS A 75 -1.46 -0.02 -0.39
N VAL A 76 -0.50 -0.04 0.53
CA VAL A 76 0.78 -0.73 0.35
C VAL A 76 0.86 -1.91 1.33
N SER A 77 1.32 -3.05 0.85
CA SER A 77 1.58 -4.21 1.68
C SER A 77 2.80 -4.96 1.18
N VAL A 78 3.54 -5.59 2.09
CA VAL A 78 4.67 -6.47 1.75
C VAL A 78 4.09 -7.81 1.31
N ASN A 79 3.51 -7.79 0.13
CA ASN A 79 2.96 -8.93 -0.60
C ASN A 79 3.28 -8.75 -2.08
N ASP A 80 3.34 -9.84 -2.81
CA ASP A 80 3.63 -9.77 -4.24
C ASP A 80 2.42 -9.29 -5.06
N ALA A 81 2.67 -9.07 -6.36
CA ALA A 81 1.65 -8.54 -7.26
C ALA A 81 0.45 -9.48 -7.45
N PHE A 82 0.68 -10.78 -7.41
CA PHE A 82 -0.41 -11.75 -7.57
C PHE A 82 -1.36 -11.73 -6.38
N VAL A 83 -0.79 -11.71 -5.18
CA VAL A 83 -1.57 -11.66 -3.93
C VAL A 83 -2.35 -10.36 -3.86
N MET A 84 -1.72 -9.22 -4.14
CA MET A 84 -2.37 -7.92 -4.09
C MET A 84 -3.48 -7.78 -5.13
N GLN A 85 -3.29 -8.29 -6.32
CA GLN A 85 -4.30 -8.27 -7.37
C GLN A 85 -5.55 -9.07 -6.97
N GLU A 86 -5.36 -10.26 -6.42
CA GLU A 86 -6.47 -11.10 -5.98
C GLU A 86 -7.19 -10.48 -4.78
N TRP A 87 -6.44 -9.94 -3.83
CA TRP A 87 -7.04 -9.29 -2.67
C TRP A 87 -7.85 -8.05 -3.06
N ALA A 88 -7.33 -7.23 -3.97
CA ALA A 88 -8.06 -6.07 -4.50
C ALA A 88 -9.39 -6.50 -5.13
N ALA A 89 -9.38 -7.57 -5.90
CA ALA A 89 -10.60 -8.11 -6.52
C ALA A 89 -11.61 -8.58 -5.46
N GLN A 90 -11.16 -9.30 -4.45
CA GLN A 90 -12.03 -9.77 -3.36
C GLN A 90 -12.60 -8.62 -2.53
N GLN A 91 -11.81 -7.59 -2.28
CA GLN A 91 -12.27 -6.44 -1.48
C GLN A 91 -13.28 -5.58 -2.24
N GLY A 92 -13.26 -5.61 -3.57
CA GLY A 92 -14.11 -4.74 -4.38
C GLY A 92 -13.86 -3.26 -4.12
N ALA A 93 -12.67 -2.90 -3.67
CA ALA A 93 -12.30 -1.54 -3.26
C ALA A 93 -11.84 -0.74 -4.48
N GLU A 94 -12.78 -0.29 -5.30
CA GLU A 94 -12.50 0.35 -6.58
C GLU A 94 -11.88 1.75 -6.45
N ASN A 95 -12.00 2.37 -5.27
CA ASN A 95 -11.47 3.71 -5.02
C ASN A 95 -10.04 3.72 -4.47
N ILE A 96 -9.43 2.57 -4.35
CA ILE A 96 -8.09 2.41 -3.77
C ILE A 96 -7.18 1.73 -4.80
N ARG A 97 -5.97 2.27 -4.95
CA ARG A 97 -4.91 1.58 -5.69
C ARG A 97 -4.15 0.67 -4.72
N PHE A 98 -3.99 -0.59 -5.09
CA PHE A 98 -3.23 -1.56 -4.31
C PHE A 98 -1.82 -1.69 -4.89
N LEU A 99 -0.80 -1.36 -4.11
CA LEU A 99 0.60 -1.44 -4.52
C LEU A 99 1.31 -2.59 -3.82
N PRO A 100 1.84 -3.55 -4.59
CA PRO A 100 2.63 -4.62 -4.02
C PRO A 100 4.05 -4.13 -3.70
N ASP A 101 4.44 -4.23 -2.45
CA ASP A 101 5.81 -3.97 -2.00
C ASP A 101 6.47 -5.31 -1.63
N GLY A 102 6.48 -6.25 -2.57
CA GLY A 102 6.84 -7.65 -2.32
C GLY A 102 8.22 -7.84 -1.71
N SER A 103 9.18 -7.02 -2.10
CA SER A 103 10.54 -7.07 -1.55
C SER A 103 10.72 -6.18 -0.32
N GLY A 104 9.71 -5.42 0.06
CA GLY A 104 9.74 -4.56 1.24
C GLY A 104 10.59 -3.30 1.10
N HIS A 105 10.98 -2.92 -0.11
CA HIS A 105 11.88 -1.78 -0.33
C HIS A 105 11.26 -0.45 0.10
N PHE A 106 10.00 -0.21 -0.27
CA PHE A 106 9.30 1.00 0.12
C PHE A 106 9.04 1.03 1.63
N THR A 107 8.56 -0.07 2.17
CA THR A 107 8.27 -0.22 3.60
C THR A 107 9.54 0.00 4.42
N ARG A 108 10.66 -0.60 4.01
CA ARG A 108 11.94 -0.40 4.68
C ARG A 108 12.39 1.05 4.60
N GLY A 109 12.30 1.66 3.42
CA GLY A 109 12.68 3.06 3.20
C GLY A 109 11.84 4.04 4.00
N MET A 110 10.57 3.70 4.26
CA MET A 110 9.68 4.50 5.12
C MET A 110 9.93 4.27 6.61
N GLY A 111 10.75 3.29 6.97
CA GLY A 111 11.01 2.96 8.37
C GLY A 111 9.87 2.19 9.04
N LEU A 112 9.04 1.51 8.27
CA LEU A 112 7.86 0.80 8.77
C LEU A 112 7.99 -0.72 8.72
N LEU A 113 9.16 -1.24 8.31
CA LEU A 113 9.36 -2.67 8.22
C LEU A 113 9.47 -3.28 9.61
N VAL A 114 8.66 -4.28 9.87
CA VAL A 114 8.66 -5.04 11.13
C VAL A 114 8.77 -6.52 10.82
N ASP A 115 9.30 -7.26 11.79
CA ASP A 115 9.37 -8.71 11.73
C ASP A 115 8.16 -9.29 12.48
N ARG A 116 7.39 -10.09 11.77
CA ARG A 116 6.21 -10.78 12.33
C ARG A 116 6.40 -12.29 12.26
N ASP A 117 7.58 -12.76 12.62
CA ASP A 117 7.88 -14.20 12.73
C ASP A 117 6.98 -14.88 13.76
N ASP A 118 6.52 -14.15 14.78
CA ASP A 118 5.57 -14.64 15.77
C ASP A 118 4.27 -15.17 15.15
N LEU A 119 3.88 -14.61 14.01
CA LEU A 119 2.70 -15.04 13.24
C LEU A 119 3.05 -15.85 12.00
N GLY A 120 4.31 -16.14 11.78
CA GLY A 120 4.77 -16.82 10.59
C GLY A 120 4.74 -15.97 9.33
N PHE A 121 4.70 -14.65 9.46
CA PHE A 121 4.59 -13.74 8.32
C PHE A 121 5.95 -13.29 7.77
N GLY A 122 7.01 -13.32 8.59
CA GLY A 122 8.29 -12.72 8.24
C GLY A 122 8.23 -11.19 8.20
N PRO A 123 9.03 -10.55 7.33
CA PRO A 123 9.04 -9.10 7.22
C PRO A 123 7.73 -8.56 6.65
N ARG A 124 7.15 -7.58 7.33
CA ARG A 124 5.87 -6.95 6.93
C ARG A 124 5.91 -5.45 7.19
N SER A 125 4.95 -4.73 6.62
CA SER A 125 4.74 -3.34 6.95
C SER A 125 3.93 -3.22 8.25
N TRP A 126 4.25 -2.24 9.05
CA TRP A 126 3.33 -1.82 10.11
C TRP A 126 2.18 -0.99 9.51
N ARG A 127 1.12 -0.78 10.31
CA ARG A 127 -0.04 0.04 9.89
C ARG A 127 0.19 1.52 10.21
#